data_fe931abf0cb195cf5024545440d3f55d
#
_entry.id   fe931abf0cb195cf5024545440d3f55d
#
_cell.length_a   1.000
_cell.length_b   1.000
_cell.length_c   1.000
_cell.angle_alpha   90.00
_cell.angle_beta   90.00
_cell.angle_gamma   90.00
#
_symmetry.space_group_name_H-M   'P 1'
#
loop_
_entity.id
_entity.type
_entity.pdbx_description
1 polymer ?
#
loop_
_entity_poly.entity_id
_entity_poly.type
_entity_poly.pdbx_seq_one_letter_code
_entity_poly.pdbx_strand_id
1 'polypeptide(L)' 'MAESYQVGDRVEIFLDEKFGDRSGWYAGTVFKIDPYSEHRSFYWINFDAEAQAVTGTQQISVFNLKNIRKATKEQS' A
#
# COMPACT_ATOMS: atom_id res chain seq x y z
N MET A 1 0.02 -20.15 -1.92
CA MET A 1 -1.08 -19.44 -1.83
C MET A 1 -0.89 -18.00 -2.13
N ALA A 2 -1.72 -17.46 -2.89
CA ALA A 2 -1.59 -16.10 -3.31
C ALA A 2 -1.85 -15.15 -2.17
N GLU A 3 -1.15 -14.05 -2.18
CA GLU A 3 -1.42 -12.99 -1.24
C GLU A 3 -2.69 -12.30 -1.65
N SER A 4 -3.51 -12.00 -0.72
CA SER A 4 -4.66 -11.18 -1.00
C SER A 4 -4.90 -10.25 0.16
N TYR A 5 -5.50 -9.10 -0.16
CA TYR A 5 -5.73 -8.06 0.83
C TYR A 5 -7.20 -7.68 0.77
N GLN A 6 -7.70 -7.16 1.87
CA GLN A 6 -9.10 -6.77 1.96
C GLN A 6 -9.20 -5.34 2.44
N VAL A 7 -10.33 -4.73 2.17
CA VAL A 7 -10.59 -3.38 2.68
C VAL A 7 -10.48 -3.42 4.20
N GLY A 8 -9.72 -2.49 4.74
CA GLY A 8 -9.47 -2.42 6.16
C GLY A 8 -8.14 -3.02 6.58
N ASP A 9 -7.48 -3.74 5.68
CA ASP A 9 -6.19 -4.33 6.02
C ASP A 9 -5.13 -3.26 6.16
N ARG A 10 -4.25 -3.45 7.15
CA ARG A 10 -3.09 -2.58 7.33
C ARG A 10 -1.96 -3.14 6.49
N VAL A 11 -1.37 -2.30 5.67
CA VAL A 11 -0.35 -2.72 4.72
C VAL A 11 0.77 -1.70 4.67
N GLU A 12 1.87 -2.10 4.04
CA GLU A 12 2.96 -1.20 3.73
C GLU A 12 3.18 -1.22 2.24
N ILE A 13 3.45 -0.06 1.68
CA ILE A 13 3.64 0.11 0.24
C ILE A 13 5.04 0.57 -0.01
N PHE A 14 5.72 -0.06 -0.96
CA PHE A 14 7.06 0.34 -1.33
C PHE A 14 7.01 1.44 -2.38
N LEU A 15 7.65 2.56 -2.09
CA LEU A 15 7.81 3.64 -3.05
C LEU A 15 9.28 3.78 -3.35
N ASP A 16 9.61 3.81 -4.63
CA ASP A 16 11.01 3.88 -5.02
C ASP A 16 11.39 5.34 -5.26
N GLU A 17 12.58 5.55 -5.77
CA GLU A 17 13.10 6.89 -5.91
C GLU A 17 12.31 7.77 -6.85
N LYS A 18 11.38 7.23 -7.60
CA LYS A 18 10.54 8.09 -8.42
C LYS A 18 9.73 9.03 -7.57
N PHE A 19 9.56 8.70 -6.30
CA PHE A 19 8.79 9.51 -5.39
C PHE A 19 9.69 10.41 -4.55
N GLY A 20 10.90 10.66 -5.01
CA GLY A 20 11.82 11.54 -4.34
C GLY A 20 12.92 10.77 -3.64
N ASP A 21 13.58 11.43 -2.71
CA ASP A 21 14.73 10.83 -2.02
C ASP A 21 14.33 9.87 -0.93
N ARG A 22 13.05 9.69 -0.70
CA ARG A 22 12.59 8.95 0.45
C ARG A 22 11.96 7.64 0.06
N SER A 23 12.71 6.81 -0.64
CA SER A 23 12.20 5.49 -1.00
C SER A 23 12.08 4.64 0.26
N GLY A 24 11.21 3.67 0.23
CA GLY A 24 11.02 2.76 1.35
C GLY A 24 9.58 2.32 1.46
N TRP A 25 9.28 1.72 2.61
CA TRP A 25 7.94 1.18 2.87
C TRP A 25 7.15 2.16 3.73
N TYR A 26 5.93 2.44 3.30
CA TYR A 26 5.08 3.41 3.99
C TYR A 26 3.76 2.76 4.35
N ALA A 27 3.29 3.00 5.55
CA ALA A 27 2.11 2.33 6.07
C ALA A 27 0.82 3.01 5.64
N GLY A 28 -0.20 2.20 5.46
CA GLY A 28 -1.53 2.71 5.14
C GLY A 28 -2.57 1.63 5.32
N THR A 29 -3.77 1.94 4.89
CA THR A 29 -4.91 1.03 5.02
C THR A 29 -5.58 0.88 3.66
N VAL A 30 -5.91 -0.35 3.30
CA VAL A 30 -6.65 -0.60 2.07
C VAL A 30 -8.06 -0.05 2.23
N PHE A 31 -8.48 0.83 1.34
CA PHE A 31 -9.84 1.36 1.43
C PHE A 31 -10.70 0.98 0.23
N LYS A 32 -10.10 0.45 -0.81
CA LYS A 32 -10.86 0.06 -1.98
C LYS A 32 -10.08 -0.98 -2.76
N ILE A 33 -10.77 -1.91 -3.35
CA ILE A 33 -10.17 -2.92 -4.20
C ILE A 33 -10.92 -2.90 -5.51
N ASP A 34 -10.19 -2.74 -6.61
CA ASP A 34 -10.78 -2.60 -7.93
C ASP A 34 -10.32 -3.78 -8.77
N PRO A 35 -11.16 -4.78 -8.98
CA PRO A 35 -10.72 -5.96 -9.72
C PRO A 35 -10.37 -5.61 -11.15
N TYR A 36 -9.27 -6.15 -11.63
CA TYR A 36 -8.83 -5.95 -12.97
C TYR A 36 -9.03 -7.22 -13.79
N SER A 37 -8.68 -8.36 -13.21
CA SER A 37 -8.83 -9.64 -13.88
C SER A 37 -9.04 -10.69 -12.81
N GLU A 38 -9.12 -11.96 -13.22
CA GLU A 38 -9.34 -13.03 -12.25
C GLU A 38 -8.27 -13.07 -11.17
N HIS A 39 -7.06 -12.70 -11.52
CA HIS A 39 -5.96 -12.87 -10.58
C HIS A 39 -5.30 -11.56 -10.18
N ARG A 40 -5.82 -10.45 -10.62
CA ARG A 40 -5.18 -9.17 -10.37
C ARG A 40 -6.20 -8.11 -10.01
N SER A 41 -5.81 -7.24 -9.10
CA SER A 41 -6.65 -6.14 -8.68
C SER A 41 -5.78 -4.94 -8.38
N PHE A 42 -6.36 -3.76 -8.50
CA PHE A 42 -5.73 -2.56 -7.99
C PHE A 42 -6.17 -2.41 -6.55
N TYR A 43 -5.19 -2.25 -5.66
CA TYR A 43 -5.49 -2.01 -4.25
C TYR A 43 -5.27 -0.54 -3.98
N TRP A 44 -6.30 0.11 -3.49
CA TRP A 44 -6.23 1.54 -3.18
C TRP A 44 -5.93 1.69 -1.71
N ILE A 45 -4.87 2.41 -1.41
CA ILE A 45 -4.34 2.54 -0.07
C ILE A 45 -4.44 3.99 0.37
N ASN A 46 -4.91 4.19 1.59
CA ASN A 46 -4.95 5.50 2.19
C ASN A 46 -3.80 5.56 3.17
N PHE A 47 -2.81 6.39 2.88
CA PHE A 47 -1.61 6.45 3.71
C PHE A 47 -1.91 7.02 5.09
N ASP A 48 -1.19 6.54 6.08
CA ASP A 48 -1.23 7.12 7.41
C ASP A 48 -0.66 8.54 7.37
N ALA A 49 -0.98 9.31 8.39
CA ALA A 49 -0.56 10.71 8.45
C ALA A 49 0.95 10.87 8.30
N GLU A 50 1.71 9.99 8.94
CA GLU A 50 3.17 10.07 8.83
C GLU A 50 3.65 9.85 7.42
N ALA A 51 3.04 8.89 6.74
CA ALA A 51 3.42 8.60 5.36
C ALA A 51 3.02 9.74 4.45
N GLN A 52 1.87 10.33 4.69
CA GLN A 52 1.44 11.47 3.90
C GLN A 52 2.40 12.63 4.04
N ALA A 53 2.90 12.85 5.24
CA ALA A 53 3.83 13.95 5.49
C ALA A 53 5.13 13.77 4.73
N VAL A 54 5.57 12.53 4.58
CA VAL A 54 6.83 12.24 3.89
C VAL A 54 6.64 12.21 2.39
N THR A 55 5.59 11.56 1.92
CA THR A 55 5.41 11.33 0.49
C THR A 55 4.68 12.46 -0.22
N GLY A 56 3.94 13.25 0.52
CA GLY A 56 3.11 14.28 -0.08
C GLY A 56 1.89 13.71 -0.79
N THR A 57 1.59 12.44 -0.57
CA THR A 57 0.51 11.74 -1.25
C THR A 57 -0.44 11.16 -0.23
N GLN A 58 -1.71 11.39 -0.42
CA GLN A 58 -2.71 10.90 0.52
C GLN A 58 -3.14 9.47 0.20
N GLN A 59 -3.31 9.17 -1.06
CA GLN A 59 -3.80 7.87 -1.50
C GLN A 59 -3.00 7.40 -2.70
N ILE A 60 -2.88 6.08 -2.85
CA ILE A 60 -2.15 5.53 -3.97
C ILE A 60 -2.79 4.20 -4.34
N SER A 61 -2.69 3.82 -5.60
CA SER A 61 -3.13 2.50 -6.02
C SER A 61 -1.93 1.64 -6.32
N VAL A 62 -2.02 0.37 -5.99
CA VAL A 62 -0.93 -0.57 -6.18
C VAL A 62 -1.46 -1.77 -6.95
N PHE A 63 -0.80 -2.12 -8.01
CA PHE A 63 -1.17 -3.26 -8.82
C PHE A 63 -0.17 -4.41 -8.66
N ASN A 64 1.10 -4.08 -8.52
CA ASN A 64 2.15 -5.07 -8.42
C ASN A 64 2.31 -5.51 -6.97
N LEU A 65 2.04 -6.78 -6.72
CA LEU A 65 2.06 -7.30 -5.35
C LEU A 65 3.45 -7.27 -4.73
N LYS A 66 4.48 -7.05 -5.51
CA LYS A 66 5.81 -6.90 -4.94
C LYS A 66 5.97 -5.60 -4.17
N ASN A 67 5.09 -4.64 -4.46
CA ASN A 67 5.18 -3.34 -3.81
C ASN A 67 4.22 -3.17 -2.66
N ILE A 68 3.59 -4.25 -2.21
CA ILE A 68 2.66 -4.19 -1.09
C ILE A 68 2.91 -5.39 -0.20
N ARG A 69 2.81 -5.18 1.09
CA ARG A 69 2.94 -6.28 2.04
C ARG A 69 2.11 -5.96 3.27
N LYS A 70 1.78 -6.98 4.05
CA LYS A 70 1.05 -6.76 5.27
C LYS A 70 1.91 -6.01 6.26
N ALA A 71 1.32 -5.08 6.97
CA ALA A 71 2.03 -4.39 8.03
C ALA A 71 2.25 -5.36 9.17
N THR A 72 3.48 -5.49 9.63
CA THR A 72 3.80 -6.50 10.63
C THR A 72 3.96 -5.98 12.02
N LYS A 73 3.83 -4.69 12.18
CA LYS A 73 3.97 -4.25 13.49
C LYS A 73 2.87 -4.39 14.32
N GLU A 74 2.73 -4.85 14.74
CA GLU A 74 1.81 -5.08 15.49
C GLU A 74 1.79 -5.03 16.54
N GLN A 75 2.03 -5.18 16.56
CA GLN A 75 1.95 -5.45 17.28
C GLN A 75 2.11 -5.05 18.07
N SER A 76 1.91 -4.74 18.18
CA SER A 76 2.04 -4.50 18.81
C SER A 76 1.85 -4.34 19.18
#